data_dc2964bff651ef211823a2578d1b4a16
#
_entry.id   dc2964bff651ef211823a2578d1b4a16
#
_cell.length_a   1.000
_cell.length_b   1.000
_cell.length_c   1.000
_cell.angle_alpha   90.00
_cell.angle_beta   90.00
_cell.angle_gamma   90.00
#
_symmetry.space_group_name_H-M   'P 1'
#
loop_
_entity.id
_entity.type
_entity.pdbx_description
1 polymer ?
#
loop_
_entity_poly.entity_id
_entity_poly.type
_entity_poly.pdbx_seq_one_letter_code
_entity_poly.pdbx_strand_id
1 'polypeptide(L)'
;MIYRASVGKVDLSIAANASYLHNEVLELPAPILGGRIDNGIYATKTEEGHPVGSFYLYEMEGIFQDELEIFTSPYQGVNVRPGDVKFKDQNGDGLIDENDRVHVGSAIPKLTAGLNINAVYKQFDASLFFYGATGHKIYYQVATDIEGFYRSFNVTTRYYDEHWTGPGTSNTQPRASWSSKANNTRPSTRFLEDGSFIRLKNLQIGYTIPKNSTKSIGIERIRVYVSAYNLLTFTKYPGLDPEMTTSNNSASEGDAATGIDWGTYPVARSYNIGVQVNF
;
A
#
# COMPACT_ATOMS: atom_id res chain seq x y z
N MET A 1 -17.83 -15.84 10.81
CA MET A 1 -19.29 -15.69 11.09
C MET A 1 -20.06 -15.86 9.80
N ILE A 2 -21.16 -16.60 9.81
CA ILE A 2 -22.03 -16.79 8.63
C ILE A 2 -23.45 -16.43 9.02
N TYR A 3 -24.07 -15.56 8.25
CA TYR A 3 -25.48 -15.18 8.36
C TYR A 3 -26.24 -15.65 7.12
N ARG A 4 -27.41 -16.28 7.30
CA ARG A 4 -28.29 -16.71 6.22
C ARG A 4 -29.69 -16.20 6.50
N ALA A 5 -30.33 -15.63 5.48
CA ALA A 5 -31.71 -15.13 5.57
C ALA A 5 -32.40 -15.23 4.21
N SER A 6 -33.69 -15.44 4.22
CA SER A 6 -34.57 -15.27 3.05
C SER A 6 -35.32 -13.96 3.21
N VAL A 7 -35.07 -13.00 2.33
CA VAL A 7 -35.74 -11.69 2.32
C VAL A 7 -36.67 -11.65 1.10
N GLY A 8 -37.95 -11.88 1.33
CA GLY A 8 -38.94 -12.06 0.28
C GLY A 8 -38.66 -13.32 -0.57
N LYS A 9 -38.20 -13.12 -1.82
CA LYS A 9 -37.83 -14.20 -2.75
C LYS A 9 -36.33 -14.32 -2.97
N VAL A 10 -35.51 -13.61 -2.19
CA VAL A 10 -34.05 -13.62 -2.26
C VAL A 10 -33.51 -14.44 -1.10
N ASP A 11 -32.74 -15.48 -1.41
CA ASP A 11 -31.94 -16.21 -0.42
C ASP A 11 -30.55 -15.56 -0.37
N LEU A 12 -30.19 -15.05 0.81
CA LEU A 12 -28.95 -14.32 1.07
C LEU A 12 -28.07 -15.11 2.04
N SER A 13 -26.79 -15.22 1.71
CA SER A 13 -25.76 -15.76 2.60
C SER A 13 -24.58 -14.78 2.67
N ILE A 14 -24.27 -14.30 3.86
CA ILE A 14 -23.16 -13.41 4.13
C ILE A 14 -22.19 -14.13 5.06
N ALA A 15 -20.93 -14.28 4.62
CA ALA A 15 -19.87 -14.85 5.42
C ALA A 15 -18.74 -13.83 5.58
N ALA A 16 -18.41 -13.51 6.84
CA ALA A 16 -17.33 -12.58 7.16
C ALA A 16 -16.29 -13.27 8.04
N ASN A 17 -15.02 -12.96 7.77
CA ASN A 17 -13.88 -13.28 8.61
C ASN A 17 -13.00 -12.06 8.80
N ALA A 18 -12.25 -12.03 9.90
CA ALA A 18 -11.22 -11.04 10.16
C ALA A 18 -10.09 -11.72 10.94
N SER A 19 -8.87 -11.28 10.69
CA SER A 19 -7.68 -11.72 11.39
C SER A 19 -6.89 -10.51 11.85
N TYR A 20 -6.54 -10.47 13.12
CA TYR A 20 -5.64 -9.49 13.70
C TYR A 20 -4.29 -10.14 13.94
N LEU A 21 -3.23 -9.50 13.46
CA LEU A 21 -1.85 -9.96 13.58
C LEU A 21 -1.06 -8.95 14.41
N HIS A 22 -0.34 -9.46 15.41
CA HIS A 22 0.73 -8.76 16.10
C HIS A 22 2.05 -9.48 15.78
N ASN A 23 3.04 -8.74 15.32
CA ASN A 23 4.36 -9.24 14.97
C ASN A 23 5.39 -8.43 15.74
N GLU A 24 6.27 -9.12 16.47
CA GLU A 24 7.33 -8.52 17.27
C GLU A 24 8.51 -9.50 17.37
N VAL A 25 9.71 -8.97 17.21
CA VAL A 25 10.96 -9.72 17.41
C VAL A 25 11.27 -9.73 18.88
N LEU A 26 11.31 -10.92 19.49
CA LEU A 26 11.55 -11.07 20.93
C LEU A 26 13.04 -11.17 21.26
N GLU A 27 13.84 -11.78 20.37
CA GLU A 27 15.26 -11.95 20.57
C GLU A 27 15.98 -12.00 19.22
N LEU A 28 17.07 -11.25 19.09
CA LEU A 28 17.90 -11.21 17.91
C LEU A 28 19.34 -10.86 18.30
N PRO A 29 20.37 -11.65 17.91
CA PRO A 29 21.78 -11.42 18.30
C PRO A 29 22.33 -10.07 17.86
N ALA A 30 21.84 -9.52 16.75
CA ALA A 30 22.19 -8.20 16.24
C ALA A 30 21.11 -7.67 15.28
N PRO A 31 20.87 -6.36 15.24
CA PRO A 31 19.94 -5.76 14.29
C PRO A 31 20.29 -6.09 12.84
N ILE A 32 19.29 -6.31 11.99
CA ILE A 32 19.42 -6.59 10.56
C ILE A 32 18.86 -5.41 9.77
N LEU A 33 19.68 -4.76 8.96
CA LEU A 33 19.24 -3.78 7.99
C LEU A 33 18.75 -4.49 6.73
N GLY A 34 17.61 -4.07 6.20
CA GLY A 34 17.00 -4.61 5.01
C GLY A 34 16.34 -3.54 4.15
N GLY A 35 15.79 -3.96 3.00
CA GLY A 35 15.11 -3.05 2.11
C GLY A 35 16.06 -1.99 1.52
N ARG A 36 17.11 -2.43 0.85
CA ARG A 36 18.05 -1.54 0.17
C ARG A 36 17.33 -0.70 -0.90
N ILE A 37 17.33 0.62 -0.72
CA ILE A 37 16.65 1.57 -1.61
C ILE A 37 17.60 2.29 -2.56
N ASP A 38 18.85 2.60 -2.15
CA ASP A 38 19.87 3.20 -3.00
C ASP A 38 21.25 3.05 -2.34
N ASN A 39 22.33 2.97 -3.13
CA ASN A 39 23.76 3.08 -2.73
C ASN A 39 24.15 2.57 -1.33
N GLY A 40 23.51 1.46 -0.87
CA GLY A 40 23.74 0.92 0.48
C GLY A 40 22.87 1.54 1.57
N ILE A 41 21.91 2.40 1.20
CA ILE A 41 20.91 2.94 2.13
C ILE A 41 19.75 1.94 2.27
N TYR A 42 19.38 1.65 3.50
CA TYR A 42 18.34 0.67 3.83
C TYR A 42 17.12 1.39 4.45
N ALA A 43 15.91 0.98 4.06
CA ALA A 43 14.67 1.58 4.56
C ALA A 43 14.07 0.82 5.73
N THR A 44 14.50 -0.41 6.00
CA THR A 44 13.97 -1.25 7.07
C THR A 44 15.06 -1.69 8.04
N LYS A 45 14.63 -1.98 9.27
CA LYS A 45 15.46 -2.55 10.31
C LYS A 45 14.65 -3.59 11.09
N THR A 46 15.23 -4.74 11.30
CA THR A 46 14.71 -5.77 12.19
C THR A 46 15.52 -5.77 13.46
N GLU A 47 14.90 -5.48 14.60
CA GLU A 47 15.50 -5.51 15.92
C GLU A 47 14.48 -5.85 16.99
N GLU A 48 14.96 -6.18 18.18
CA GLU A 48 14.12 -6.55 19.32
C GLU A 48 13.10 -5.45 19.68
N GLY A 49 11.90 -5.86 20.08
CA GLY A 49 10.80 -4.95 20.43
C GLY A 49 10.05 -4.36 19.23
N HIS A 50 10.46 -4.69 18.00
CA HIS A 50 9.85 -4.17 16.78
C HIS A 50 9.41 -5.29 15.83
N PRO A 51 8.46 -5.02 14.90
CA PRO A 51 8.09 -5.97 13.86
C PRO A 51 9.27 -6.27 12.92
N VAL A 52 9.33 -7.51 12.39
CA VAL A 52 10.28 -7.88 11.34
C VAL A 52 10.16 -6.92 10.16
N GLY A 53 11.29 -6.42 9.65
CA GLY A 53 11.33 -5.52 8.50
C GLY A 53 10.58 -4.21 8.72
N SER A 54 10.52 -3.71 9.95
CA SER A 54 9.87 -2.43 10.21
C SER A 54 10.64 -1.27 9.57
N PHE A 55 9.90 -0.30 9.04
CA PHE A 55 10.48 0.87 8.40
C PHE A 55 11.25 1.71 9.42
N TYR A 56 12.53 1.94 9.12
CA TYR A 56 13.48 2.68 9.95
C TYR A 56 13.97 3.90 9.19
N LEU A 57 13.30 5.05 9.44
CA LEU A 57 13.36 6.23 8.58
C LEU A 57 13.54 7.51 9.38
N TYR A 58 13.97 8.57 8.69
CA TYR A 58 13.86 9.92 9.22
C TYR A 58 12.40 10.35 9.27
N GLU A 59 12.00 11.03 10.34
CA GLU A 59 10.67 11.64 10.43
C GLU A 59 10.71 13.03 9.80
N MET A 60 9.85 13.27 8.81
CA MET A 60 9.67 14.59 8.22
C MET A 60 8.73 15.41 9.10
N GLU A 61 9.17 16.61 9.52
CA GLU A 61 8.32 17.58 10.24
C GLU A 61 7.57 18.53 9.30
N GLY A 62 8.13 18.79 8.12
CA GLY A 62 7.56 19.72 7.16
C GLY A 62 8.57 20.21 6.15
N ILE A 63 8.36 21.44 5.68
CA ILE A 63 9.20 22.13 4.71
C ILE A 63 9.69 23.45 5.34
N PHE A 64 10.97 23.73 5.25
CA PHE A 64 11.52 25.02 5.67
C PHE A 64 10.89 26.16 4.90
N GLN A 65 10.34 27.15 5.59
CA GLN A 65 9.66 28.26 4.95
C GLN A 65 10.59 29.45 4.69
N ASP A 66 11.59 29.67 5.52
CA ASP A 66 12.54 30.78 5.40
C ASP A 66 13.92 30.44 5.98
N GLU A 67 14.88 31.36 5.83
CA GLU A 67 16.26 31.22 6.31
C GLU A 67 16.36 31.27 7.85
N LEU A 68 15.46 31.98 8.51
CA LEU A 68 15.45 32.06 9.98
C LEU A 68 15.06 30.71 10.59
N GLU A 69 14.07 30.04 10.00
CA GLU A 69 13.68 28.69 10.42
C GLU A 69 14.86 27.71 10.26
N ILE A 70 15.61 27.77 9.15
CA ILE A 70 16.80 26.93 8.95
C ILE A 70 17.85 27.21 10.03
N PHE A 71 18.12 28.48 10.31
CA PHE A 71 19.12 28.89 11.29
C PHE A 71 18.78 28.48 12.74
N THR A 72 17.49 28.44 13.09
CA THR A 72 17.01 28.08 14.42
C THR A 72 16.68 26.60 14.59
N SER A 73 16.75 25.81 13.52
CA SER A 73 16.49 24.37 13.54
C SER A 73 17.78 23.55 13.66
N PRO A 74 17.70 22.26 14.02
CA PRO A 74 18.85 21.35 14.00
C PRO A 74 19.55 21.35 12.65
N TYR A 75 20.86 21.26 12.68
CA TYR A 75 21.69 21.31 11.48
C TYR A 75 21.55 20.03 10.65
N GLN A 76 21.10 20.15 9.39
CA GLN A 76 20.95 19.01 8.49
C GLN A 76 21.80 19.10 7.19
N GLY A 77 22.73 20.05 7.13
CA GLY A 77 23.71 20.18 6.06
C GLY A 77 23.82 21.58 5.47
N VAL A 78 24.95 21.88 4.80
CA VAL A 78 25.28 23.20 4.24
C VAL A 78 24.44 23.59 3.01
N ASN A 79 23.78 22.65 2.37
CA ASN A 79 23.05 22.89 1.12
C ASN A 79 21.54 23.12 1.32
N VAL A 80 21.08 23.12 2.55
CA VAL A 80 19.67 23.32 2.90
C VAL A 80 19.26 24.77 2.58
N ARG A 81 18.07 24.92 2.00
CA ARG A 81 17.48 26.21 1.60
C ARG A 81 15.98 26.21 1.92
N PRO A 82 15.34 27.37 1.99
CA PRO A 82 13.88 27.44 2.06
C PRO A 82 13.23 26.61 0.96
N GLY A 83 12.21 25.86 1.31
CA GLY A 83 11.56 24.89 0.44
C GLY A 83 12.12 23.47 0.50
N ASP A 84 13.18 23.20 1.27
CA ASP A 84 13.69 21.85 1.48
C ASP A 84 13.01 21.17 2.67
N VAL A 85 13.06 19.83 2.68
CA VAL A 85 12.47 19.01 3.74
C VAL A 85 13.17 19.28 5.07
N LYS A 86 12.35 19.50 6.12
CA LYS A 86 12.77 19.60 7.50
C LYS A 86 12.58 18.25 8.19
N PHE A 87 13.66 17.71 8.76
CA PHE A 87 13.65 16.47 9.52
C PHE A 87 13.68 16.73 11.02
N LYS A 88 13.11 15.78 11.75
CA LYS A 88 13.04 15.84 13.20
C LYS A 88 14.34 15.33 13.82
N ASP A 89 14.89 16.10 14.73
CA ASP A 89 15.96 15.71 15.63
C ASP A 89 15.34 14.84 16.75
N GLN A 90 15.62 13.56 16.73
CA GLN A 90 15.01 12.61 17.66
C GLN A 90 15.75 12.53 18.98
N ASN A 91 17.06 12.74 18.98
CA ASN A 91 17.91 12.64 20.16
C ASN A 91 18.19 13.99 20.83
N GLY A 92 17.89 15.12 20.17
CA GLY A 92 18.03 16.49 20.69
C GLY A 92 19.47 16.98 20.71
N ASP A 93 20.36 16.45 19.87
CA ASP A 93 21.78 16.84 19.83
C ASP A 93 22.07 18.03 18.90
N GLY A 94 21.04 18.51 18.17
CA GLY A 94 21.12 19.65 17.26
C GLY A 94 21.66 19.29 15.87
N LEU A 95 21.84 18.01 15.55
CA LEU A 95 22.29 17.51 14.26
C LEU A 95 21.26 16.53 13.70
N ILE A 96 21.07 16.51 12.38
CA ILE A 96 20.24 15.49 11.72
C ILE A 96 21.17 14.46 11.06
N ASP A 97 21.34 13.33 11.72
CA ASP A 97 22.22 12.25 11.28
C ASP A 97 21.53 10.86 11.38
N GLU A 98 22.27 9.77 11.29
CA GLU A 98 21.70 8.42 11.31
C GLU A 98 21.05 8.04 12.65
N ASN A 99 21.39 8.75 13.75
CA ASN A 99 20.80 8.54 15.06
C ASN A 99 19.35 9.08 15.17
N ASP A 100 18.92 9.88 14.18
CA ASP A 100 17.54 10.43 14.11
C ASP A 100 16.57 9.53 13.34
N ARG A 101 17.03 8.36 12.92
CA ARG A 101 16.14 7.39 12.30
C ARG A 101 15.37 6.62 13.38
N VAL A 102 14.08 6.42 13.14
CA VAL A 102 13.18 5.74 14.07
C VAL A 102 12.27 4.75 13.35
N HIS A 103 11.72 3.81 14.10
CA HIS A 103 10.71 2.89 13.60
C HIS A 103 9.38 3.60 13.41
N VAL A 104 8.91 3.69 12.16
CA VAL A 104 7.71 4.47 11.78
C VAL A 104 6.56 3.61 11.24
N GLY A 105 6.68 2.31 11.37
CA GLY A 105 5.63 1.37 10.96
C GLY A 105 6.18 0.11 10.28
N SER A 106 5.28 -0.74 9.82
CA SER A 106 5.61 -2.02 9.18
C SER A 106 4.78 -2.24 7.92
N ALA A 107 5.31 -3.02 6.99
CA ALA A 107 4.60 -3.49 5.80
C ALA A 107 3.61 -4.62 6.08
N ILE A 108 3.64 -5.20 7.29
CA ILE A 108 2.78 -6.30 7.67
C ILE A 108 1.42 -5.75 8.11
N PRO A 109 0.30 -6.13 7.45
CA PRO A 109 -1.02 -5.70 7.85
C PRO A 109 -1.38 -6.15 9.26
N LYS A 110 -1.86 -5.21 10.09
CA LYS A 110 -2.36 -5.53 11.44
C LYS A 110 -3.73 -6.17 11.42
N LEU A 111 -4.57 -5.81 10.46
CA LEU A 111 -5.90 -6.35 10.29
C LEU A 111 -6.14 -6.72 8.83
N THR A 112 -6.60 -7.95 8.60
CA THR A 112 -7.11 -8.40 7.31
C THR A 112 -8.55 -8.86 7.49
N ALA A 113 -9.40 -8.63 6.48
CA ALA A 113 -10.80 -9.04 6.51
C ALA A 113 -11.25 -9.54 5.15
N GLY A 114 -12.12 -10.56 5.18
CA GLY A 114 -12.81 -11.10 4.02
C GLY A 114 -14.32 -11.06 4.22
N LEU A 115 -15.05 -10.63 3.18
CA LEU A 115 -16.50 -10.61 3.15
C LEU A 115 -16.99 -11.29 1.89
N ASN A 116 -17.74 -12.38 2.05
CA ASN A 116 -18.37 -13.11 0.96
C ASN A 116 -19.88 -12.93 1.05
N ILE A 117 -20.51 -12.44 -0.03
CA ILE A 117 -21.93 -12.21 -0.16
C ILE A 117 -22.44 -13.07 -1.32
N ASN A 118 -23.37 -13.98 -1.02
CA ASN A 118 -24.05 -14.78 -2.03
C ASN A 118 -25.55 -14.49 -1.98
N ALA A 119 -26.14 -14.26 -3.14
CA ALA A 119 -27.57 -14.02 -3.28
C ALA A 119 -28.16 -14.90 -4.38
N VAL A 120 -29.29 -15.49 -4.13
CA VAL A 120 -30.06 -16.29 -5.12
C VAL A 120 -31.45 -15.71 -5.21
N TYR A 121 -31.86 -15.38 -6.42
CA TYR A 121 -33.21 -14.91 -6.73
C TYR A 121 -33.77 -15.65 -7.93
N LYS A 122 -34.68 -16.59 -7.68
CA LYS A 122 -35.20 -17.47 -8.73
C LYS A 122 -34.08 -18.20 -9.48
N GLN A 123 -33.90 -17.89 -10.77
CA GLN A 123 -32.86 -18.46 -11.65
C GLN A 123 -31.53 -17.70 -11.63
N PHE A 124 -31.49 -16.51 -11.01
CA PHE A 124 -30.28 -15.71 -10.90
C PHE A 124 -29.53 -16.02 -9.62
N ASP A 125 -28.23 -16.07 -9.71
CA ASP A 125 -27.32 -16.11 -8.57
C ASP A 125 -26.22 -15.06 -8.73
N ALA A 126 -25.80 -14.51 -7.61
CA ALA A 126 -24.69 -13.57 -7.55
C ALA A 126 -23.76 -13.92 -6.39
N SER A 127 -22.47 -13.82 -6.61
CA SER A 127 -21.45 -14.01 -5.58
C SER A 127 -20.45 -12.84 -5.64
N LEU A 128 -20.18 -12.22 -4.49
CA LEU A 128 -19.21 -11.14 -4.34
C LEU A 128 -18.24 -11.52 -3.23
N PHE A 129 -16.95 -11.35 -3.48
CA PHE A 129 -15.92 -11.50 -2.47
C PHE A 129 -15.09 -10.25 -2.35
N PHE A 130 -15.15 -9.61 -1.19
CA PHE A 130 -14.31 -8.49 -0.80
C PHE A 130 -13.18 -8.97 0.10
N TYR A 131 -12.00 -8.42 -0.12
CA TYR A 131 -10.84 -8.57 0.74
C TYR A 131 -10.28 -7.19 1.07
N GLY A 132 -9.88 -6.99 2.32
CA GLY A 132 -9.26 -5.76 2.76
C GLY A 132 -8.12 -6.02 3.75
N ALA A 133 -7.16 -5.10 3.74
CA ALA A 133 -6.05 -5.08 4.67
C ALA A 133 -5.81 -3.65 5.17
N THR A 134 -5.42 -3.50 6.43
CA THR A 134 -5.16 -2.18 7.02
C THR A 134 -4.12 -2.26 8.14
N GLY A 135 -3.57 -1.10 8.52
CA GLY A 135 -2.58 -0.97 9.59
C GLY A 135 -1.15 -1.30 9.14
N HIS A 136 -0.90 -1.30 7.84
CA HIS A 136 0.42 -1.43 7.26
C HIS A 136 0.78 -0.19 6.43
N LYS A 137 2.07 -0.04 6.19
CA LYS A 137 2.66 1.04 5.40
C LYS A 137 3.35 0.48 4.17
N ILE A 138 3.52 1.34 3.16
CA ILE A 138 4.29 1.06 1.94
C ILE A 138 5.29 2.18 1.75
N TYR A 139 6.57 1.85 1.60
CA TYR A 139 7.58 2.81 1.18
C TYR A 139 7.53 2.95 -0.33
N TYR A 140 7.04 4.09 -0.82
CA TYR A 140 6.86 4.36 -2.25
C TYR A 140 8.18 4.82 -2.88
N GLN A 141 9.07 3.88 -3.18
CA GLN A 141 10.41 4.15 -3.72
C GLN A 141 10.35 4.86 -5.08
N VAL A 142 9.36 4.56 -5.91
CA VAL A 142 9.18 5.25 -7.20
C VAL A 142 9.08 6.76 -7.03
N ALA A 143 8.44 7.25 -5.96
CA ALA A 143 8.34 8.67 -5.67
C ALA A 143 9.72 9.32 -5.41
N THR A 144 10.68 8.57 -4.87
CA THR A 144 12.06 9.08 -4.70
C THR A 144 12.68 9.48 -6.02
N ASP A 145 12.44 8.68 -7.08
CA ASP A 145 12.95 8.97 -8.42
C ASP A 145 12.20 10.12 -9.12
N ILE A 146 10.86 10.12 -9.06
CA ILE A 146 10.01 11.02 -9.86
C ILE A 146 9.61 12.31 -9.13
N GLU A 147 9.57 12.33 -7.79
CA GLU A 147 9.28 13.52 -6.97
C GLU A 147 10.52 14.03 -6.21
N GLY A 148 11.60 13.26 -6.19
CA GLY A 148 12.86 13.61 -5.55
C GLY A 148 13.90 14.22 -6.50
N PHE A 149 13.63 14.29 -7.80
CA PHE A 149 14.55 14.79 -8.83
C PHE A 149 15.90 14.05 -8.85
N TYR A 150 15.91 12.79 -8.46
CA TYR A 150 17.10 11.96 -8.49
C TYR A 150 17.48 11.59 -9.93
N ARG A 151 16.47 11.44 -10.81
CA ARG A 151 16.64 11.16 -12.25
C ARG A 151 15.80 12.10 -13.10
N SER A 152 16.11 12.18 -14.41
CA SER A 152 15.43 13.03 -15.41
C SER A 152 14.07 12.45 -15.81
N PHE A 153 13.18 12.21 -14.86
CA PHE A 153 11.82 11.75 -15.12
C PHE A 153 10.82 12.92 -15.03
N ASN A 154 9.64 12.72 -15.59
CA ASN A 154 8.52 13.60 -15.30
C ASN A 154 8.10 13.47 -13.85
N VAL A 155 7.54 14.54 -13.30
CA VAL A 155 6.97 14.56 -11.95
C VAL A 155 5.53 14.08 -11.96
N THR A 156 5.02 13.67 -10.80
CA THR A 156 3.60 13.37 -10.64
C THR A 156 2.75 14.65 -10.66
N THR A 157 1.46 14.51 -10.98
CA THR A 157 0.50 15.63 -10.85
C THR A 157 0.44 16.13 -9.42
N ARG A 158 0.46 15.21 -8.42
CA ARG A 158 0.52 15.55 -7.00
C ARG A 158 1.69 16.48 -6.69
N TYR A 159 2.90 16.13 -7.12
CA TYR A 159 4.06 16.97 -6.89
C TYR A 159 3.94 18.32 -7.61
N TYR A 160 3.50 18.32 -8.86
CA TYR A 160 3.34 19.55 -9.66
C TYR A 160 2.39 20.54 -8.98
N ASP A 161 1.26 20.07 -8.45
CA ASP A 161 0.22 20.91 -7.85
C ASP A 161 0.57 21.36 -6.43
N GLU A 162 1.33 20.54 -5.68
CA GLU A 162 1.54 20.73 -4.24
C GLU A 162 2.96 21.15 -3.84
N HIS A 163 3.92 21.25 -4.80
CA HIS A 163 5.29 21.56 -4.42
C HIS A 163 5.46 23.00 -3.91
N TRP A 164 6.44 23.19 -3.05
CA TRP A 164 6.76 24.48 -2.47
C TRP A 164 7.31 25.44 -3.55
N THR A 165 6.69 26.63 -3.70
CA THR A 165 7.06 27.69 -4.63
C THR A 165 7.37 29.02 -3.92
N GLY A 166 7.22 29.05 -2.60
CA GLY A 166 7.48 30.19 -1.74
C GLY A 166 6.90 29.96 -0.33
N PRO A 167 7.21 30.84 0.64
CA PRO A 167 6.72 30.69 2.00
C PRO A 167 5.20 30.51 2.09
N GLY A 168 4.75 29.49 2.82
CA GLY A 168 3.33 29.18 3.02
C GLY A 168 2.64 28.42 1.88
N THR A 169 3.32 28.09 0.78
CA THR A 169 2.68 27.41 -0.36
C THR A 169 2.60 25.89 -0.19
N SER A 170 3.51 25.27 0.54
CA SER A 170 3.48 23.85 0.86
C SER A 170 4.21 23.55 2.16
N ASN A 171 3.72 22.52 2.89
CA ASN A 171 4.41 21.91 4.02
C ASN A 171 4.58 20.38 3.83
N THR A 172 4.27 19.87 2.65
CA THR A 172 4.28 18.43 2.34
C THR A 172 5.22 18.08 1.20
N GLN A 173 5.27 18.90 0.13
CA GLN A 173 6.11 18.66 -1.03
C GLN A 173 7.19 19.75 -1.14
N PRO A 174 8.47 19.37 -1.20
CA PRO A 174 9.57 20.34 -1.23
C PRO A 174 9.64 21.06 -2.57
N ARG A 175 10.46 22.12 -2.60
CA ARG A 175 10.82 22.81 -3.84
C ARG A 175 11.46 21.85 -4.85
N ALA A 176 11.35 22.15 -6.13
CA ALA A 176 12.10 21.48 -7.18
C ALA A 176 13.61 21.72 -7.00
N SER A 177 14.35 20.67 -6.66
CA SER A 177 15.80 20.73 -6.48
C SER A 177 16.47 19.57 -7.18
N TRP A 178 17.25 19.86 -8.20
CA TRP A 178 18.00 18.85 -8.94
C TRP A 178 19.16 18.32 -8.11
N SER A 179 19.35 17.00 -8.16
CA SER A 179 20.42 16.27 -7.47
C SER A 179 20.41 16.44 -5.95
N SER A 180 19.90 15.54 -5.23
CA SER A 180 19.93 15.25 -3.75
C SER A 180 20.84 16.10 -2.82
N LYS A 181 21.42 17.23 -3.30
CA LYS A 181 22.27 18.12 -2.50
C LYS A 181 21.60 18.64 -1.24
N ALA A 182 20.29 18.85 -1.31
CA ALA A 182 19.46 19.29 -0.17
C ALA A 182 18.95 18.14 0.70
N ASN A 183 19.32 16.89 0.38
CA ASN A 183 18.87 15.68 1.06
C ASN A 183 17.32 15.45 1.09
N ASN A 184 16.56 16.07 0.18
CA ASN A 184 15.10 15.89 0.08
C ASN A 184 14.68 14.46 -0.26
N THR A 185 15.64 13.63 -0.72
CA THR A 185 15.45 12.20 -1.04
C THR A 185 15.90 11.26 0.07
N ARG A 186 16.28 11.79 1.26
CA ARG A 186 16.56 10.92 2.42
C ARG A 186 15.43 9.92 2.64
N PRO A 187 15.75 8.67 3.04
CA PRO A 187 14.75 7.68 3.40
C PRO A 187 13.93 8.17 4.61
N SER A 188 12.76 8.70 4.34
CA SER A 188 11.96 9.40 5.34
C SER A 188 10.47 9.07 5.22
N THR A 189 9.72 9.51 6.21
CA THR A 189 8.25 9.38 6.22
C THR A 189 7.57 10.14 5.07
N ARG A 190 8.28 11.01 4.35
CA ARG A 190 7.80 11.64 3.11
C ARG A 190 7.34 10.63 2.06
N PHE A 191 8.05 9.50 1.98
CA PHE A 191 7.78 8.46 1.00
C PHE A 191 7.02 7.26 1.59
N LEU A 192 6.58 7.38 2.85
CA LEU A 192 5.89 6.31 3.57
C LEU A 192 4.38 6.51 3.49
N GLU A 193 3.73 5.72 2.68
CA GLU A 193 2.30 5.82 2.37
C GLU A 193 1.46 4.83 3.20
N ASP A 194 0.17 5.11 3.33
CA ASP A 194 -0.79 4.18 3.91
C ASP A 194 -1.13 3.08 2.90
N GLY A 195 -0.81 1.83 3.24
CA GLY A 195 -1.07 0.66 2.41
C GLY A 195 -2.51 0.11 2.50
N SER A 196 -3.37 0.73 3.29
CA SER A 196 -4.74 0.22 3.51
C SER A 196 -5.57 0.19 2.24
N PHE A 197 -6.30 -0.91 2.04
CA PHE A 197 -7.19 -1.06 0.87
C PHE A 197 -8.35 -1.99 1.14
N ILE A 198 -9.39 -1.88 0.29
CA ILE A 198 -10.47 -2.85 0.13
C ILE A 198 -10.61 -3.16 -1.35
N ARG A 199 -10.65 -4.45 -1.71
CA ARG A 199 -10.75 -4.90 -3.11
C ARG A 199 -11.91 -5.85 -3.31
N LEU A 200 -12.71 -5.61 -4.36
CA LEU A 200 -13.64 -6.61 -4.88
C LEU A 200 -12.84 -7.62 -5.71
N LYS A 201 -12.44 -8.70 -5.03
CA LYS A 201 -11.58 -9.77 -5.59
C LYS A 201 -12.31 -10.62 -6.62
N ASN A 202 -13.59 -10.90 -6.36
CA ASN A 202 -14.41 -11.72 -7.24
C ASN A 202 -15.84 -11.18 -7.27
N LEU A 203 -16.38 -11.06 -8.48
CA LEU A 203 -17.79 -10.86 -8.77
C LEU A 203 -18.20 -11.93 -9.76
N GLN A 204 -19.24 -12.71 -9.44
CA GLN A 204 -19.83 -13.65 -10.38
C GLN A 204 -21.36 -13.47 -10.40
N ILE A 205 -21.94 -13.43 -11.59
CA ILE A 205 -23.41 -13.39 -11.79
C ILE A 205 -23.76 -14.53 -12.72
N GLY A 206 -24.67 -15.39 -12.29
CA GLY A 206 -25.12 -16.57 -13.03
C GLY A 206 -26.61 -16.56 -13.30
N TYR A 207 -26.99 -17.22 -14.36
CA TYR A 207 -28.36 -17.54 -14.70
C TYR A 207 -28.51 -19.03 -14.99
N THR A 208 -29.36 -19.71 -14.24
CA THR A 208 -29.69 -21.13 -14.44
C THR A 208 -30.93 -21.24 -15.32
N ILE A 209 -30.80 -21.90 -16.45
CA ILE A 209 -31.94 -22.14 -17.36
C ILE A 209 -32.97 -23.03 -16.66
N PRO A 210 -34.26 -22.67 -16.67
CA PRO A 210 -35.31 -23.45 -16.04
C PRO A 210 -35.34 -24.91 -16.56
N LYS A 211 -35.46 -25.89 -15.66
CA LYS A 211 -35.43 -27.32 -15.96
C LYS A 211 -36.43 -27.74 -17.04
N ASN A 212 -37.58 -27.07 -17.15
CA ASN A 212 -38.59 -27.38 -18.18
C ASN A 212 -38.05 -27.16 -19.62
N SER A 213 -37.09 -26.24 -19.80
CA SER A 213 -36.50 -25.96 -21.11
C SER A 213 -35.37 -26.92 -21.51
N THR A 214 -34.77 -27.62 -20.54
CA THR A 214 -33.60 -28.52 -20.77
C THR A 214 -33.98 -30.02 -20.75
N LYS A 215 -35.14 -30.34 -20.16
CA LYS A 215 -35.59 -31.73 -19.96
C LYS A 215 -35.74 -32.50 -21.25
N SER A 216 -36.16 -31.86 -22.34
CA SER A 216 -36.35 -32.49 -23.66
C SER A 216 -35.03 -32.96 -24.33
N ILE A 217 -33.90 -32.40 -23.92
CA ILE A 217 -32.57 -32.68 -24.45
C ILE A 217 -31.71 -33.53 -23.49
N GLY A 218 -32.30 -34.07 -22.42
CA GLY A 218 -31.62 -34.95 -21.48
C GLY A 218 -30.62 -34.21 -20.55
N ILE A 219 -30.63 -32.88 -20.48
CA ILE A 219 -29.74 -32.10 -19.66
C ILE A 219 -30.45 -31.72 -18.36
N GLU A 220 -29.83 -32.03 -17.22
CA GLU A 220 -30.41 -31.76 -15.92
C GLU A 220 -30.34 -30.26 -15.55
N ARG A 221 -29.19 -29.61 -15.84
CA ARG A 221 -28.99 -28.19 -15.51
C ARG A 221 -28.02 -27.53 -16.47
N ILE A 222 -28.38 -26.34 -16.97
CA ILE A 222 -27.46 -25.43 -17.67
C ILE A 222 -27.42 -24.13 -16.90
N ARG A 223 -26.21 -23.68 -16.53
CA ARG A 223 -25.97 -22.38 -15.91
C ARG A 223 -24.97 -21.60 -16.76
N VAL A 224 -25.36 -20.41 -17.19
CA VAL A 224 -24.47 -19.45 -17.86
C VAL A 224 -24.06 -18.40 -16.82
N TYR A 225 -22.79 -18.02 -16.80
CA TYR A 225 -22.33 -17.03 -15.86
C TYR A 225 -21.26 -16.10 -16.46
N VAL A 226 -21.18 -14.90 -15.90
CA VAL A 226 -20.09 -13.97 -16.11
C VAL A 226 -19.37 -13.77 -14.79
N SER A 227 -18.05 -13.65 -14.83
CA SER A 227 -17.25 -13.33 -13.64
C SER A 227 -16.19 -12.27 -13.93
N ALA A 228 -15.87 -11.49 -12.93
CA ALA A 228 -14.83 -10.50 -12.96
C ALA A 228 -13.94 -10.65 -11.71
N TYR A 229 -12.61 -10.54 -11.90
CA TYR A 229 -11.63 -10.60 -10.82
C TYR A 229 -10.92 -9.27 -10.68
N ASN A 230 -10.62 -8.88 -9.42
CA ASN A 230 -9.95 -7.64 -9.05
C ASN A 230 -10.61 -6.40 -9.66
N LEU A 231 -11.96 -6.38 -9.71
CA LEU A 231 -12.75 -5.42 -10.48
C LEU A 231 -12.59 -3.99 -9.94
N LEU A 232 -12.64 -3.83 -8.62
CA LEU A 232 -12.58 -2.53 -7.94
C LEU A 232 -11.60 -2.59 -6.79
N THR A 233 -10.76 -1.56 -6.64
CA THR A 233 -9.87 -1.36 -5.49
C THR A 233 -10.10 0.03 -4.92
N PHE A 234 -10.37 0.11 -3.62
CA PHE A 234 -10.53 1.34 -2.87
C PHE A 234 -9.31 1.50 -1.98
N THR A 235 -8.50 2.53 -2.23
CA THR A 235 -7.28 2.83 -1.48
C THR A 235 -6.94 4.31 -1.62
N LYS A 236 -6.11 4.82 -0.69
CA LYS A 236 -5.47 6.14 -0.78
C LYS A 236 -4.02 6.04 -1.25
N TYR A 237 -3.51 4.82 -1.43
CA TYR A 237 -2.15 4.60 -1.91
C TYR A 237 -1.97 5.20 -3.31
N PRO A 238 -0.97 6.06 -3.54
CA PRO A 238 -0.78 6.74 -4.83
C PRO A 238 -0.09 5.89 -5.89
N GLY A 239 0.52 4.75 -5.50
CA GLY A 239 1.19 3.83 -6.41
C GLY A 239 0.21 2.95 -7.21
N LEU A 240 0.75 2.01 -7.97
CA LEU A 240 -0.03 1.21 -8.91
C LEU A 240 -0.93 0.17 -8.22
N ASP A 241 -0.47 -0.45 -7.14
CA ASP A 241 -1.22 -1.48 -6.41
C ASP A 241 -0.82 -1.51 -4.92
N PRO A 242 -1.77 -1.36 -3.97
CA PRO A 242 -1.50 -1.43 -2.55
C PRO A 242 -1.29 -2.86 -2.03
N GLU A 243 -1.63 -3.89 -2.82
CA GLU A 243 -1.50 -5.30 -2.44
C GLU A 243 -0.12 -5.83 -2.85
N MET A 244 0.91 -5.26 -2.24
CA MET A 244 2.30 -5.66 -2.46
C MET A 244 2.74 -6.68 -1.43
N THR A 245 3.48 -7.68 -1.85
CA THR A 245 4.00 -8.72 -0.95
C THR A 245 5.51 -8.66 -0.74
N THR A 246 6.27 -8.16 -1.71
CA THR A 246 7.75 -8.15 -1.63
C THR A 246 8.35 -6.96 -2.38
N SER A 247 9.57 -6.56 -1.99
CA SER A 247 10.41 -5.67 -2.77
C SER A 247 10.99 -6.41 -3.99
N ASN A 248 10.87 -5.84 -5.19
CA ASN A 248 11.40 -6.42 -6.41
C ASN A 248 12.95 -6.52 -6.45
N ASN A 249 13.65 -5.77 -5.60
CA ASN A 249 15.12 -5.71 -5.60
C ASN A 249 15.81 -6.57 -4.54
N SER A 250 15.07 -7.21 -3.64
CA SER A 250 15.63 -7.84 -2.45
C SER A 250 15.19 -9.28 -2.28
N ALA A 251 15.16 -10.05 -3.35
CA ALA A 251 14.87 -11.50 -3.26
C ALA A 251 15.78 -12.23 -2.25
N SER A 252 16.97 -11.69 -1.95
CA SER A 252 17.90 -12.21 -0.97
C SER A 252 17.61 -11.75 0.49
N GLU A 253 16.84 -10.69 0.69
CA GLU A 253 16.55 -10.11 2.01
C GLU A 253 15.22 -10.61 2.60
N GLY A 254 14.39 -11.29 1.78
CA GLY A 254 13.13 -11.90 2.20
C GLY A 254 12.19 -10.92 2.91
N ASP A 255 11.62 -11.35 4.02
CA ASP A 255 10.63 -10.58 4.78
C ASP A 255 11.20 -9.31 5.42
N ALA A 256 12.53 -9.21 5.58
CA ALA A 256 13.19 -8.00 6.09
C ALA A 256 13.09 -6.80 5.12
N ALA A 257 12.72 -7.05 3.86
CA ALA A 257 12.62 -6.02 2.81
C ALA A 257 11.20 -5.84 2.27
N THR A 258 10.19 -6.34 2.94
CA THR A 258 8.80 -6.27 2.49
C THR A 258 8.27 -4.83 2.49
N GLY A 259 7.40 -4.51 1.52
CA GLY A 259 6.65 -3.24 1.49
C GLY A 259 7.36 -2.07 0.84
N ILE A 260 8.44 -2.30 0.07
CA ILE A 260 9.09 -1.27 -0.74
C ILE A 260 8.62 -1.37 -2.18
N ASP A 261 7.91 -0.34 -2.66
CA ASP A 261 7.38 -0.29 -4.01
C ASP A 261 8.35 0.34 -5.00
N TRP A 262 8.94 -0.50 -5.82
CA TRP A 262 9.80 -0.15 -6.96
C TRP A 262 9.03 -0.02 -8.29
N GLY A 263 7.72 0.14 -8.26
CA GLY A 263 6.85 0.11 -9.43
C GLY A 263 6.34 -1.30 -9.71
N THR A 264 5.87 -1.97 -8.68
CA THR A 264 5.29 -3.31 -8.76
C THR A 264 4.11 -3.32 -9.73
N TYR A 265 4.11 -4.31 -10.63
CA TYR A 265 3.06 -4.43 -11.63
C TYR A 265 1.71 -4.68 -10.95
N PRO A 266 0.66 -3.93 -11.29
CA PRO A 266 -0.65 -4.08 -10.66
C PRO A 266 -1.28 -5.43 -11.04
N VAL A 267 -2.07 -5.98 -10.12
CA VAL A 267 -2.85 -7.20 -10.38
C VAL A 267 -3.85 -6.93 -11.50
N ALA A 268 -3.87 -7.81 -12.51
CA ALA A 268 -4.73 -7.68 -13.67
C ALA A 268 -6.22 -7.80 -13.30
N ARG A 269 -7.06 -6.99 -13.92
CA ARG A 269 -8.50 -7.23 -13.98
C ARG A 269 -8.78 -8.24 -15.06
N SER A 270 -9.57 -9.27 -14.75
CA SER A 270 -9.96 -10.27 -15.73
C SER A 270 -11.48 -10.49 -15.75
N TYR A 271 -11.99 -10.80 -16.92
CA TYR A 271 -13.41 -11.06 -17.16
C TYR A 271 -13.55 -12.40 -17.86
N ASN A 272 -14.48 -13.22 -17.39
CA ASN A 272 -14.72 -14.53 -17.96
C ASN A 272 -16.23 -14.73 -18.18
N ILE A 273 -16.55 -15.49 -19.24
CA ILE A 273 -17.89 -16.01 -19.50
C ILE A 273 -17.76 -17.52 -19.50
N GLY A 274 -18.67 -18.19 -18.81
CA GLY A 274 -18.67 -19.65 -18.72
C GLY A 274 -20.05 -20.25 -18.79
N VAL A 275 -20.07 -21.51 -19.20
CA VAL A 275 -21.28 -22.35 -19.20
C VAL A 275 -20.99 -23.61 -18.41
N GLN A 276 -21.86 -23.95 -17.48
CA GLN A 276 -21.81 -25.18 -16.69
C GLN A 276 -22.99 -26.04 -17.10
N VAL A 277 -22.73 -27.28 -17.50
CA VAL A 277 -23.73 -28.24 -17.92
C VAL A 277 -23.64 -29.47 -17.03
N ASN A 278 -24.79 -29.90 -16.47
CA ASN A 278 -24.92 -31.11 -15.68
C ASN A 278 -25.92 -32.02 -16.43
N PHE A 279 -25.54 -33.28 -16.60
CA PHE A 279 -26.29 -34.31 -17.30
C PHE A 279 -26.98 -35.24 -16.31
#